data_c2117f7362b6da8a453ee4278037e4ba
#
_entry.id   c2117f7362b6da8a453ee4278037e4ba
#
_cell.length_a   1.000
_cell.length_b   1.000
_cell.length_c   1.000
_cell.angle_alpha   90.00
_cell.angle_beta   90.00
_cell.angle_gamma   90.00
#
_symmetry.space_group_name_H-M   'P 1'
#
loop_
_entity.id
_entity.type
_entity.pdbx_description
1 polymer ?
#
loop_
_entity_poly.entity_id
_entity_poly.type
_entity_poly.pdbx_seq_one_letter_code
_entity_poly.pdbx_strand_id
1 'polypeptide(L)'
;MRKARISRDTTETKILVEVNLDGTGTYDVSTGVGFLDHMVEQFSRHSLIDVTMKVDGDLHIDQHHTTEDSAIALGQALAEALGDKGGIGRYGAAYSPMDETLARVALDISGRPYLVWKARFTQEKLGEWDTELIEHWFHSVAQAAGITLHVQLLYGQNNHHVCEAIYKGFARAMRQAVELDPRKGGAIPSTKGQLGG
;
A
#
# COMPACT_ATOMS: atom_id res chain seq x y z
N MET A 1 13.48 -5.31 -15.17
CA MET A 1 12.33 -4.37 -15.09
C MET A 1 11.42 -4.91 -13.99
N ARG A 2 11.21 -4.14 -12.92
CA ARG A 2 10.50 -4.60 -11.71
C ARG A 2 9.00 -4.37 -11.88
N LYS A 3 8.35 -5.29 -12.62
CA LYS A 3 6.92 -5.26 -12.92
C LYS A 3 6.29 -6.59 -12.52
N ALA A 4 5.02 -6.53 -12.13
CA ALA A 4 4.22 -7.73 -11.87
C ALA A 4 2.76 -7.50 -12.29
N ARG A 5 2.08 -8.62 -12.56
CA ARG A 5 0.65 -8.66 -12.88
C ARG A 5 0.00 -9.80 -12.11
N ILE A 6 -0.94 -9.46 -11.26
CA ILE A 6 -1.75 -10.41 -10.50
C ILE A 6 -3.18 -10.39 -11.05
N SER A 7 -3.68 -11.57 -11.36
CA SER A 7 -5.10 -11.79 -11.63
C SER A 7 -5.66 -12.74 -10.58
N ARG A 8 -6.70 -12.32 -9.89
CA ARG A 8 -7.38 -13.10 -8.85
C ARG A 8 -8.86 -13.13 -9.17
N ASP A 9 -9.40 -14.33 -9.33
CA ASP A 9 -10.81 -14.57 -9.64
C ASP A 9 -11.39 -15.53 -8.60
N THR A 10 -12.38 -15.06 -7.86
CA THR A 10 -13.12 -15.82 -6.85
C THR A 10 -14.61 -15.70 -7.12
N THR A 11 -15.44 -16.29 -6.27
CA THR A 11 -16.90 -16.10 -6.35
C THR A 11 -17.34 -14.71 -5.88
N GLU A 12 -16.49 -13.99 -5.16
CA GLU A 12 -16.79 -12.70 -4.53
C GLU A 12 -16.20 -11.53 -5.33
N THR A 13 -15.01 -11.72 -5.91
CA THR A 13 -14.28 -10.65 -6.59
C THR A 13 -13.54 -11.14 -7.82
N LYS A 14 -13.46 -10.27 -8.85
CA LYS A 14 -12.58 -10.44 -10.02
C LYS A 14 -11.61 -9.26 -10.06
N ILE A 15 -10.33 -9.55 -9.96
CA ILE A 15 -9.31 -8.53 -9.73
C ILE A 15 -8.17 -8.67 -10.73
N LEU A 16 -7.77 -7.54 -11.30
CA LEU A 16 -6.53 -7.37 -12.03
C LEU A 16 -5.73 -6.26 -11.36
N VAL A 17 -4.50 -6.55 -10.95
CA VAL A 17 -3.53 -5.55 -10.49
C VAL A 17 -2.25 -5.67 -11.30
N GLU A 18 -1.78 -4.56 -11.84
CA GLU A 18 -0.46 -4.44 -12.46
C GLU A 18 0.33 -3.34 -11.74
N VAL A 19 1.60 -3.60 -11.47
CA VAL A 19 2.50 -2.62 -10.87
C VAL A 19 3.80 -2.51 -11.65
N ASN A 20 4.38 -1.30 -11.64
CA ASN A 20 5.73 -1.04 -12.13
C ASN A 20 6.47 -0.22 -11.07
N LEU A 21 7.41 -0.84 -10.36
CA LEU A 21 8.17 -0.15 -9.29
C LEU A 21 9.09 0.95 -9.83
N ASP A 22 9.47 0.88 -11.11
CA ASP A 22 10.31 1.86 -11.80
C ASP A 22 9.47 2.82 -12.65
N GLY A 23 8.24 3.11 -12.21
CA GLY A 23 7.27 3.95 -12.89
C GLY A 23 7.44 5.45 -12.64
N THR A 24 6.39 6.19 -12.97
CA THR A 24 6.28 7.65 -12.81
C THR A 24 5.06 8.08 -11.98
N GLY A 25 4.36 7.12 -11.38
CA GLY A 25 3.12 7.32 -10.63
C GLY A 25 1.91 7.50 -11.53
N THR A 26 1.90 6.79 -12.65
CA THR A 26 0.72 6.68 -13.53
C THR A 26 -0.25 5.68 -12.93
N TYR A 27 -1.53 5.99 -12.95
CA TYR A 27 -2.54 5.12 -12.37
C TYR A 27 -3.77 4.96 -13.29
N ASP A 28 -4.40 3.79 -13.18
CA ASP A 28 -5.70 3.48 -13.76
C ASP A 28 -6.46 2.57 -12.79
N VAL A 29 -7.23 3.18 -11.87
CA VAL A 29 -7.87 2.52 -10.74
C VAL A 29 -9.39 2.53 -10.89
N SER A 30 -10.03 1.40 -10.63
CA SER A 30 -11.48 1.26 -10.62
C SER A 30 -11.85 0.05 -9.74
N THR A 31 -12.25 0.29 -8.50
CA THR A 31 -12.69 -0.73 -7.55
C THR A 31 -14.21 -0.72 -7.34
N GLY A 32 -14.90 0.32 -7.80
CA GLY A 32 -16.30 0.58 -7.48
C GLY A 32 -16.50 1.27 -6.12
N VAL A 33 -15.44 1.49 -5.35
CA VAL A 33 -15.44 2.23 -4.08
C VAL A 33 -14.64 3.52 -4.26
N GLY A 34 -15.33 4.63 -4.55
CA GLY A 34 -14.69 5.86 -5.02
C GLY A 34 -13.61 6.43 -4.10
N PHE A 35 -13.78 6.32 -2.77
CA PHE A 35 -12.75 6.81 -1.84
C PHE A 35 -11.53 5.87 -1.79
N LEU A 36 -11.70 4.56 -1.96
CA LEU A 36 -10.60 3.61 -2.10
C LEU A 36 -9.83 3.86 -3.40
N ASP A 37 -10.54 4.11 -4.52
CA ASP A 37 -9.91 4.47 -5.79
C ASP A 37 -8.99 5.67 -5.59
N HIS A 38 -9.51 6.75 -5.00
CA HIS A 38 -8.75 7.96 -4.69
C HIS A 38 -7.52 7.67 -3.83
N MET A 39 -7.62 6.79 -2.83
CA MET A 39 -6.48 6.43 -1.96
C MET A 39 -5.40 5.64 -2.71
N VAL A 40 -5.78 4.70 -3.57
CA VAL A 40 -4.81 3.96 -4.40
C VAL A 40 -4.15 4.87 -5.44
N GLU A 41 -4.87 5.85 -5.99
CA GLU A 41 -4.30 6.91 -6.85
C GLU A 41 -3.26 7.75 -6.10
N GLN A 42 -3.54 8.14 -4.83
CA GLN A 42 -2.56 8.83 -3.97
C GLN A 42 -1.33 7.96 -3.74
N PHE A 43 -1.54 6.67 -3.47
CA PHE A 43 -0.42 5.73 -3.34
C PHE A 43 0.44 5.71 -4.60
N SER A 44 -0.14 5.50 -5.77
CA SER A 44 0.60 5.48 -7.04
C SER A 44 1.35 6.80 -7.27
N ARG A 45 0.64 7.92 -7.20
CA ARG A 45 1.21 9.25 -7.48
C ARG A 45 2.40 9.60 -6.60
N HIS A 46 2.32 9.31 -5.30
CA HIS A 46 3.35 9.72 -4.34
C HIS A 46 4.46 8.68 -4.15
N SER A 47 4.22 7.42 -4.48
CA SER A 47 5.27 6.38 -4.51
C SER A 47 6.06 6.36 -5.81
N LEU A 48 5.56 6.96 -6.89
CA LEU A 48 6.01 6.83 -8.28
C LEU A 48 5.92 5.39 -8.82
N ILE A 49 5.22 4.50 -8.13
CA ILE A 49 4.88 3.17 -8.63
C ILE A 49 3.67 3.32 -9.55
N ASP A 50 3.80 2.89 -10.82
CA ASP A 50 2.61 2.84 -11.68
C ASP A 50 1.70 1.72 -11.18
N VAL A 51 0.38 1.98 -11.12
CA VAL A 51 -0.63 1.03 -10.65
C VAL A 51 -1.82 1.01 -11.61
N THR A 52 -2.10 -0.16 -12.18
CA THR A 52 -3.41 -0.47 -12.75
C THR A 52 -4.14 -1.39 -11.77
N MET A 53 -5.36 -1.03 -11.39
CA MET A 53 -6.20 -1.85 -10.50
C MET A 53 -7.64 -1.85 -11.00
N LYS A 54 -8.14 -3.02 -11.38
CA LYS A 54 -9.51 -3.22 -11.83
C LYS A 54 -10.16 -4.29 -10.95
N VAL A 55 -11.25 -3.93 -10.32
CA VAL A 55 -11.98 -4.81 -9.40
C VAL A 55 -13.47 -4.81 -9.77
N ASP A 56 -14.02 -6.01 -9.94
CA ASP A 56 -15.45 -6.26 -10.00
C ASP A 56 -15.79 -7.14 -8.78
N GLY A 57 -16.32 -6.51 -7.74
CA GLY A 57 -16.62 -7.15 -6.45
C GLY A 57 -18.12 -7.13 -6.14
N ASP A 58 -18.52 -7.92 -5.16
CA ASP A 58 -19.87 -8.10 -4.68
C ASP A 58 -20.38 -6.94 -3.79
N LEU A 59 -20.23 -5.70 -4.26
CA LEU A 59 -20.59 -4.47 -3.56
C LEU A 59 -22.06 -4.39 -3.11
N HIS A 60 -22.92 -5.27 -3.64
CA HIS A 60 -24.30 -5.40 -3.17
C HIS A 60 -24.40 -6.01 -1.76
N ILE A 61 -23.34 -6.67 -1.28
CA ILE A 61 -23.18 -7.13 0.11
C ILE A 61 -22.64 -5.98 0.96
N ASP A 62 -21.39 -5.62 0.76
CA ASP A 62 -20.70 -4.45 1.32
C ASP A 62 -19.37 -4.21 0.59
N GLN A 63 -18.50 -3.35 1.12
CA GLN A 63 -17.18 -3.06 0.54
C GLN A 63 -16.05 -3.94 1.09
N HIS A 64 -16.32 -4.88 2.00
CA HIS A 64 -15.29 -5.65 2.71
C HIS A 64 -14.44 -6.48 1.75
N HIS A 65 -15.08 -7.39 0.97
CA HIS A 65 -14.38 -8.27 0.05
C HIS A 65 -13.59 -7.50 -1.01
N THR A 66 -14.17 -6.44 -1.57
CA THR A 66 -13.49 -5.55 -2.53
C THR A 66 -12.25 -4.91 -1.92
N THR A 67 -12.36 -4.41 -0.69
CA THR A 67 -11.26 -3.76 0.03
C THR A 67 -10.14 -4.75 0.35
N GLU A 68 -10.46 -5.89 0.95
CA GLU A 68 -9.50 -6.91 1.36
C GLU A 68 -8.78 -7.51 0.16
N ASP A 69 -9.53 -7.98 -0.83
CA ASP A 69 -8.98 -8.71 -1.97
C ASP A 69 -8.14 -7.83 -2.89
N SER A 70 -8.54 -6.56 -3.08
CA SER A 70 -7.72 -5.59 -3.82
C SER A 70 -6.40 -5.29 -3.11
N ALA A 71 -6.42 -5.21 -1.78
CA ALA A 71 -5.23 -5.03 -0.96
C ALA A 71 -4.29 -6.24 -1.03
N ILE A 72 -4.84 -7.46 -0.95
CA ILE A 72 -4.09 -8.71 -1.13
C ILE A 72 -3.42 -8.75 -2.50
N ALA A 73 -4.19 -8.47 -3.57
CA ALA A 73 -3.66 -8.49 -4.93
C ALA A 73 -2.56 -7.44 -5.15
N LEU A 74 -2.72 -6.23 -4.59
CA LEU A 74 -1.68 -5.20 -4.61
C LEU A 74 -0.43 -5.64 -3.86
N GLY A 75 -0.59 -6.21 -2.65
CA GLY A 75 0.53 -6.72 -1.86
C GLY A 75 1.30 -7.83 -2.58
N GLN A 76 0.60 -8.77 -3.22
CA GLN A 76 1.20 -9.83 -4.03
C GLN A 76 1.96 -9.25 -5.24
N ALA A 77 1.37 -8.28 -5.94
CA ALA A 77 2.03 -7.63 -7.07
C ALA A 77 3.31 -6.88 -6.64
N LEU A 78 3.29 -6.19 -5.51
CA LEU A 78 4.48 -5.55 -4.95
C LEU A 78 5.56 -6.58 -4.58
N ALA A 79 5.19 -7.69 -3.93
CA ALA A 79 6.12 -8.76 -3.56
C ALA A 79 6.76 -9.41 -4.79
N GLU A 80 5.97 -9.72 -5.82
CA GLU A 80 6.45 -10.31 -7.07
C GLU A 80 7.38 -9.35 -7.84
N ALA A 81 7.00 -8.07 -7.95
CA ALA A 81 7.81 -7.05 -8.62
C ALA A 81 9.14 -6.78 -7.91
N LEU A 82 9.21 -6.95 -6.59
CA LEU A 82 10.44 -6.81 -5.79
C LEU A 82 11.43 -7.95 -6.02
N GLY A 83 10.98 -9.11 -6.46
CA GLY A 83 11.82 -10.28 -6.72
C GLY A 83 12.68 -10.67 -5.51
N ASP A 84 13.98 -10.79 -5.71
CA ASP A 84 14.95 -11.15 -4.67
C ASP A 84 15.29 -10.00 -3.70
N LYS A 85 14.74 -8.79 -3.97
CA LYS A 85 14.98 -7.58 -3.18
C LYS A 85 16.42 -7.09 -3.21
N GLY A 86 17.20 -7.48 -4.24
CA GLY A 86 18.58 -7.03 -4.41
C GLY A 86 18.68 -5.53 -4.68
N GLY A 87 19.61 -4.86 -3.99
CA GLY A 87 19.93 -3.45 -4.22
C GLY A 87 18.92 -2.42 -3.73
N ILE A 88 17.76 -2.82 -3.18
CA ILE A 88 16.72 -1.88 -2.72
C ILE A 88 17.13 -1.11 -1.45
N GLY A 89 16.47 0.03 -1.18
CA GLY A 89 16.57 0.78 0.08
C GLY A 89 16.18 -0.06 1.28
N ARG A 90 15.16 -0.90 1.15
CA ARG A 90 14.55 -1.79 2.15
C ARG A 90 13.71 -1.06 3.19
N TYR A 91 14.22 0.02 3.76
CA TYR A 91 13.52 0.83 4.77
C TYR A 91 13.00 2.12 4.16
N GLY A 92 11.85 2.55 4.62
CA GLY A 92 11.33 3.87 4.30
C GLY A 92 10.53 4.43 5.46
N ALA A 93 10.58 5.75 5.61
CA ALA A 93 9.80 6.46 6.61
C ALA A 93 9.41 7.85 6.10
N ALA A 94 8.20 8.29 6.44
CA ALA A 94 7.72 9.61 6.08
C ALA A 94 6.85 10.21 7.19
N TYR A 95 7.05 11.50 7.43
CA TYR A 95 6.04 12.37 8.02
C TYR A 95 5.22 12.96 6.87
N SER A 96 3.91 12.88 6.96
CA SER A 96 2.98 13.32 5.93
C SER A 96 2.00 14.31 6.52
N PRO A 97 2.22 15.61 6.32
CA PRO A 97 1.27 16.65 6.71
C PRO A 97 0.16 16.76 5.65
N MET A 98 -1.05 17.04 6.11
CA MET A 98 -2.16 17.50 5.30
C MET A 98 -2.98 18.49 6.14
N ASP A 99 -2.80 19.77 5.85
CA ASP A 99 -3.35 20.90 6.63
C ASP A 99 -3.12 20.72 8.15
N GLU A 100 -4.17 20.51 8.94
CA GLU A 100 -4.13 20.33 10.41
C GLU A 100 -3.69 18.92 10.84
N THR A 101 -3.50 18.00 9.90
CA THR A 101 -3.22 16.59 10.17
C THR A 101 -1.76 16.26 9.95
N LEU A 102 -1.18 15.46 10.83
CA LEU A 102 0.15 14.88 10.64
C LEU A 102 0.14 13.38 10.94
N ALA A 103 0.48 12.58 9.94
CA ALA A 103 0.73 11.16 10.06
C ALA A 103 2.23 10.82 9.98
N ARG A 104 2.63 9.73 10.63
CA ARG A 104 3.94 9.12 10.49
C ARG A 104 3.79 7.68 10.02
N VAL A 105 4.52 7.31 8.99
CA VAL A 105 4.56 5.94 8.46
C VAL A 105 6.01 5.49 8.35
N ALA A 106 6.30 4.27 8.79
CA ALA A 106 7.61 3.64 8.63
C ALA A 106 7.42 2.17 8.24
N LEU A 107 8.28 1.66 7.35
CA LEU A 107 8.21 0.27 6.92
C LEU A 107 9.59 -0.36 6.69
N ASP A 108 9.61 -1.69 6.76
CA ASP A 108 10.74 -2.56 6.42
C ASP A 108 10.24 -3.65 5.45
N ILE A 109 10.82 -3.73 4.26
CA ILE A 109 10.58 -4.84 3.31
C ILE A 109 11.34 -6.08 3.80
N SER A 110 10.92 -6.59 4.95
CA SER A 110 11.65 -7.62 5.71
C SER A 110 11.35 -9.05 5.28
N GLY A 111 10.25 -9.29 4.55
CA GLY A 111 9.68 -10.61 4.35
C GLY A 111 8.94 -11.16 5.58
N ARG A 112 8.80 -10.38 6.64
CA ARG A 112 8.05 -10.70 7.86
C ARG A 112 6.88 -9.74 8.00
N PRO A 113 5.66 -10.17 7.63
CA PRO A 113 4.50 -9.31 7.65
C PRO A 113 4.11 -8.93 9.09
N TYR A 114 3.91 -7.66 9.33
CA TYR A 114 3.37 -7.16 10.59
C TYR A 114 2.80 -5.75 10.41
N LEU A 115 1.65 -5.47 10.99
CA LEU A 115 1.09 -4.12 11.06
C LEU A 115 1.03 -3.63 12.50
N VAL A 116 1.58 -2.43 12.74
CA VAL A 116 1.28 -1.63 13.94
C VAL A 116 0.41 -0.46 13.50
N TRP A 117 -0.83 -0.44 13.97
CA TRP A 117 -1.79 0.60 13.66
C TRP A 117 -2.09 1.47 14.88
N LYS A 118 -1.84 2.78 14.77
CA LYS A 118 -2.10 3.78 15.80
C LYS A 118 -2.77 5.01 15.19
N ALA A 119 -3.89 4.79 14.52
CA ALA A 119 -4.76 5.83 14.00
C ALA A 119 -6.21 5.52 14.38
N ARG A 120 -7.02 6.55 14.48
CA ARG A 120 -8.46 6.41 14.77
C ARG A 120 -9.24 7.39 13.90
N PHE A 121 -10.37 6.93 13.44
CA PHE A 121 -11.37 7.74 12.75
C PHE A 121 -12.52 8.03 13.69
N THR A 122 -13.10 9.23 13.57
CA THR A 122 -14.24 9.68 14.38
C THR A 122 -15.55 9.60 13.64
N GLN A 123 -15.52 9.29 12.34
CA GLN A 123 -16.69 9.05 11.50
C GLN A 123 -16.67 7.62 11.00
N GLU A 124 -17.84 7.04 10.81
CA GLU A 124 -18.00 5.66 10.35
C GLU A 124 -17.65 5.48 8.87
N LYS A 125 -17.81 6.54 8.06
CA LYS A 125 -17.58 6.48 6.61
C LYS A 125 -16.80 7.68 6.08
N LEU A 126 -16.07 7.43 4.98
CA LEU A 126 -15.50 8.43 4.08
C LEU A 126 -16.08 8.19 2.67
N GLY A 127 -16.96 9.08 2.21
CA GLY A 127 -17.85 8.75 1.11
C GLY A 127 -18.72 7.55 1.50
N GLU A 128 -18.71 6.52 0.66
CA GLU A 128 -19.42 5.26 0.95
C GLU A 128 -18.54 4.21 1.66
N TRP A 129 -17.24 4.46 1.82
CA TRP A 129 -16.29 3.50 2.36
C TRP A 129 -16.23 3.55 3.89
N ASP A 130 -16.42 2.38 4.53
CA ASP A 130 -16.37 2.27 5.99
C ASP A 130 -14.94 2.45 6.52
N THR A 131 -14.78 3.31 7.52
CA THR A 131 -13.45 3.65 8.06
C THR A 131 -12.74 2.48 8.75
N GLU A 132 -13.48 1.49 9.25
CA GLU A 132 -12.91 0.26 9.80
C GLU A 132 -12.14 -0.56 8.75
N LEU A 133 -12.52 -0.44 7.47
CA LEU A 133 -11.86 -1.14 6.38
C LEU A 133 -10.50 -0.52 6.01
N ILE A 134 -10.18 0.68 6.48
CA ILE A 134 -8.91 1.34 6.20
C ILE A 134 -7.75 0.58 6.87
N GLU A 135 -7.85 0.29 8.17
CA GLU A 135 -6.87 -0.53 8.87
C GLU A 135 -6.76 -1.93 8.26
N HIS A 136 -7.91 -2.51 7.91
CA HIS A 136 -7.97 -3.84 7.28
C HIS A 136 -7.25 -3.87 5.92
N TRP A 137 -7.40 -2.83 5.10
CA TRP A 137 -6.67 -2.68 3.84
C TRP A 137 -5.15 -2.67 4.06
N PHE A 138 -4.64 -1.87 5.00
CA PHE A 138 -3.21 -1.82 5.33
C PHE A 138 -2.70 -3.14 5.90
N HIS A 139 -3.51 -3.83 6.72
CA HIS A 139 -3.19 -5.16 7.21
C HIS A 139 -3.01 -6.15 6.04
N SER A 140 -3.97 -6.19 5.12
CA SER A 140 -3.97 -7.11 3.98
C SER A 140 -2.81 -6.84 3.03
N VAL A 141 -2.50 -5.57 2.72
CA VAL A 141 -1.31 -5.20 1.94
C VAL A 141 -0.02 -5.64 2.65
N ALA A 142 0.11 -5.34 3.95
CA ALA A 142 1.32 -5.69 4.72
C ALA A 142 1.55 -7.21 4.75
N GLN A 143 0.48 -7.98 4.96
CA GLN A 143 0.53 -9.45 4.96
C GLN A 143 0.96 -9.99 3.58
N ALA A 144 0.31 -9.55 2.52
CA ALA A 144 0.54 -10.08 1.17
C ALA A 144 1.90 -9.62 0.58
N ALA A 145 2.35 -8.40 0.90
CA ALA A 145 3.65 -7.88 0.47
C ALA A 145 4.83 -8.37 1.33
N GLY A 146 4.57 -8.99 2.47
CA GLY A 146 5.64 -9.42 3.40
C GLY A 146 6.39 -8.24 4.03
N ILE A 147 5.70 -7.16 4.37
CA ILE A 147 6.31 -5.97 4.97
C ILE A 147 5.94 -5.80 6.44
N THR A 148 6.89 -5.31 7.22
CA THR A 148 6.60 -4.74 8.55
C THR A 148 6.23 -3.28 8.35
N LEU A 149 5.01 -2.89 8.76
CA LEU A 149 4.45 -1.57 8.53
C LEU A 149 3.98 -0.95 9.85
N HIS A 150 4.41 0.27 10.12
CA HIS A 150 3.98 1.06 11.28
C HIS A 150 3.28 2.32 10.79
N VAL A 151 2.05 2.52 11.22
CA VAL A 151 1.21 3.69 10.93
C VAL A 151 0.84 4.37 12.24
N GLN A 152 1.08 5.66 12.32
CA GLN A 152 0.67 6.46 13.48
C GLN A 152 0.13 7.82 13.04
N LEU A 153 -1.10 8.12 13.45
CA LEU A 153 -1.63 9.48 13.47
C LEU A 153 -1.03 10.21 14.68
N LEU A 154 -0.31 11.29 14.44
CA LEU A 154 0.23 12.13 15.53
C LEU A 154 -0.83 13.10 16.02
N TYR A 155 -1.51 13.76 15.11
CA TYR A 155 -2.68 14.61 15.35
C TYR A 155 -3.42 14.87 14.04
N GLY A 156 -4.70 15.25 14.14
CA GLY A 156 -5.58 15.57 13.02
C GLY A 156 -7.04 15.46 13.46
N GLN A 157 -7.93 16.13 12.73
CA GLN A 157 -9.37 16.17 13.04
C GLN A 157 -10.25 15.77 11.87
N ASN A 158 -9.92 16.20 10.65
CA ASN A 158 -10.66 15.84 9.45
C ASN A 158 -10.32 14.41 9.02
N ASN A 159 -11.29 13.50 9.04
CA ASN A 159 -11.05 12.08 8.74
C ASN A 159 -10.56 11.84 7.31
N HIS A 160 -10.97 12.64 6.33
CA HIS A 160 -10.43 12.60 4.97
C HIS A 160 -8.92 12.92 5.00
N HIS A 161 -8.53 14.03 5.66
CA HIS A 161 -7.12 14.41 5.80
C HIS A 161 -6.30 13.34 6.53
N VAL A 162 -6.88 12.73 7.57
CA VAL A 162 -6.23 11.62 8.30
C VAL A 162 -5.95 10.44 7.38
N CYS A 163 -6.95 9.99 6.63
CA CYS A 163 -6.80 8.86 5.72
C CYS A 163 -5.78 9.17 4.62
N GLU A 164 -5.93 10.29 3.95
CA GLU A 164 -5.07 10.68 2.84
C GLU A 164 -3.62 10.94 3.28
N ALA A 165 -3.41 11.56 4.45
CA ALA A 165 -2.08 11.74 5.02
C ALA A 165 -1.39 10.40 5.29
N ILE A 166 -2.13 9.38 5.76
CA ILE A 166 -1.62 8.02 5.98
C ILE A 166 -1.22 7.38 4.64
N TYR A 167 -2.09 7.43 3.61
CA TYR A 167 -1.78 6.85 2.29
C TYR A 167 -0.60 7.53 1.61
N LYS A 168 -0.51 8.87 1.66
CA LYS A 168 0.65 9.62 1.16
C LYS A 168 1.92 9.28 1.94
N GLY A 169 1.82 9.13 3.26
CA GLY A 169 2.92 8.69 4.11
C GLY A 169 3.42 7.30 3.72
N PHE A 170 2.51 6.35 3.53
CA PHE A 170 2.80 5.01 3.07
C PHE A 170 3.46 5.01 1.68
N ALA A 171 2.89 5.76 0.73
CA ALA A 171 3.43 5.90 -0.61
C ALA A 171 4.87 6.42 -0.61
N ARG A 172 5.15 7.47 0.15
CA ARG A 172 6.49 8.07 0.26
C ARG A 172 7.49 7.14 0.96
N ALA A 173 7.07 6.41 1.97
CA ALA A 173 7.89 5.39 2.62
C ALA A 173 8.18 4.22 1.66
N MET A 174 7.18 3.75 0.91
CA MET A 174 7.36 2.72 -0.13
C MET A 174 8.34 3.17 -1.19
N ARG A 175 8.22 4.41 -1.70
CA ARG A 175 9.18 4.96 -2.67
C ARG A 175 10.62 4.81 -2.19
N GLN A 176 10.93 5.25 -0.96
CA GLN A 176 12.27 5.15 -0.39
C GLN A 176 12.73 3.69 -0.26
N ALA A 177 11.82 2.80 0.15
CA ALA A 177 12.15 1.41 0.40
C ALA A 177 12.42 0.61 -0.88
N VAL A 178 11.72 0.92 -1.99
CA VAL A 178 11.87 0.21 -3.27
C VAL A 178 12.95 0.81 -4.17
N GLU A 179 13.38 2.05 -3.93
CA GLU A 179 14.44 2.69 -4.72
C GLU A 179 15.74 1.86 -4.68
N LEU A 180 16.37 1.73 -5.85
CA LEU A 180 17.66 1.06 -5.96
C LEU A 180 18.78 2.00 -5.46
N ASP A 181 19.56 1.51 -4.50
CA ASP A 181 20.75 2.21 -4.01
C ASP A 181 21.99 1.74 -4.81
N PRO A 182 22.56 2.60 -5.67
CA PRO A 182 23.70 2.23 -6.51
C PRO A 182 24.93 1.80 -5.69
N ARG A 183 25.04 2.23 -4.43
CA ARG A 183 26.15 1.86 -3.54
C ARG A 183 26.07 0.42 -3.06
N LYS A 184 24.88 -0.21 -3.14
CA LYS A 184 24.67 -1.61 -2.75
C LYS A 184 25.08 -2.60 -3.84
N GLY A 185 25.24 -2.14 -5.12
CA GLY A 185 25.71 -2.99 -6.21
C GLY A 185 24.85 -4.24 -6.44
N GLY A 186 23.55 -4.17 -6.18
CA GLY A 186 22.64 -5.32 -6.28
C GLY A 186 22.62 -6.25 -5.07
N ALA A 187 23.41 -6.00 -4.03
CA ALA A 187 23.43 -6.86 -2.83
C ALA A 187 22.09 -6.82 -2.09
N ILE A 188 21.66 -7.97 -1.57
CA ILE A 188 20.48 -8.04 -0.69
C ILE A 188 20.80 -7.30 0.61
N PRO A 189 19.96 -6.31 1.03
CA PRO A 189 20.25 -5.47 2.19
C PRO A 189 19.96 -6.18 3.53
N SER A 190 20.68 -7.28 3.77
CA SER A 190 20.54 -8.11 4.96
C SER A 190 21.88 -8.78 5.31
N THR A 191 22.27 -8.72 6.58
CA THR A 191 23.44 -9.45 7.08
C THR A 191 23.29 -10.97 7.00
N LYS A 192 22.04 -11.47 6.81
CA LYS A 192 21.73 -12.89 6.60
C LYS A 192 21.88 -13.31 5.14
N GLY A 193 22.09 -12.35 4.19
CA GLY A 193 22.14 -12.62 2.76
C GLY A 193 20.80 -12.93 2.11
N GLN A 194 19.70 -12.87 2.87
CA GLN A 194 18.32 -13.10 2.39
C GLN A 194 17.32 -12.25 3.15
N LEU A 195 16.15 -12.01 2.53
CA LEU A 195 14.97 -11.36 3.12
C LEU A 195 13.74 -12.25 2.90
N GLY A 196 13.10 -12.64 3.98
CA GLY A 196 12.00 -13.60 3.95
C GLY A 196 12.51 -15.04 4.16
N GLY A 197 12.31 -15.58 5.33
CA GLY A 197 12.63 -16.93 5.78
C GLY A 197 12.30 -17.04 7.23
#